data_10fc933ecb4da4ebad7828f294aa7a5a
#
_entry.id   10fc933ecb4da4ebad7828f294aa7a5a
#
_cell.length_a   1.000
_cell.length_b   1.000
_cell.length_c   1.000
_cell.angle_alpha   90.00
_cell.angle_beta   90.00
_cell.angle_gamma   90.00
#
_symmetry.space_group_name_H-M   'P 1'
#
loop_
_entity.id
_entity.type
_entity.pdbx_description
1 polymer ?
#
loop_
_entity_poly.entity_id
_entity_poly.type
_entity_poly.pdbx_seq_one_letter_code
_entity_poly.pdbx_strand_id
1 'polypeptide(L)'
;MMKDLTYENICKQKGCLDGEKRFFTSMDLQFDTTFDVKMRNFSSSLFAIVFCEKGTMRLSVDFKEFTLEPDKALIIRPNMTISIVNCWGFMARGVFFNPAKKCELNISSRYMARFYLSVIHNPIVSLSEAECTQLKLITSLLPTLSPEESSFIDLSVRHWVMALMFSLFNSVLKNGHERFLASSRSRAEYIFEQFILLCNDKFKEQRMVKWYASELCLTPKHLSTSIQQFSGKTTNQWIDEMTLQEVCRQLKFTNRSIQEIAYDLNFPNQSFFGKYFKHHIGCSPGVYRQNK
;
A
#
# COMPACT_ATOMS: atom_id res chain seq x y z
N MET A 1 -0.87 20.73 7.59
CA MET A 1 0.07 19.84 6.95
C MET A 1 -0.27 18.41 7.32
N MET A 2 -0.42 17.52 6.33
CA MET A 2 -1.01 16.19 6.53
C MET A 2 -0.10 15.30 7.36
N LYS A 3 -0.57 14.82 8.52
CA LYS A 3 0.10 13.76 9.29
C LYS A 3 -0.19 12.36 8.72
N ASP A 4 -1.28 12.21 7.98
CA ASP A 4 -1.74 10.95 7.40
C ASP A 4 -2.14 11.15 5.95
N LEU A 5 -1.57 10.36 5.05
CA LEU A 5 -1.90 10.35 3.62
C LEU A 5 -3.18 9.54 3.43
N THR A 6 -4.33 10.23 3.52
CA THR A 6 -5.65 9.64 3.27
C THR A 6 -6.24 10.18 1.96
N TYR A 7 -7.11 9.39 1.33
CA TYR A 7 -7.79 9.82 0.11
C TYR A 7 -8.64 11.08 0.33
N GLU A 8 -9.34 11.18 1.45
CA GLU A 8 -10.14 12.35 1.85
C GLU A 8 -9.27 13.62 1.97
N ASN A 9 -8.08 13.49 2.59
CA ASN A 9 -7.19 14.63 2.74
C ASN A 9 -6.65 15.13 1.41
N ILE A 10 -6.37 14.23 0.46
CA ILE A 10 -5.94 14.56 -0.89
C ILE A 10 -7.08 15.27 -1.64
N CYS A 11 -8.30 14.75 -1.56
CA CYS A 11 -9.46 15.37 -2.18
C CYS A 11 -9.75 16.77 -1.61
N LYS A 12 -9.63 16.96 -0.29
CA LYS A 12 -9.80 18.28 0.35
C LYS A 12 -8.77 19.29 -0.13
N GLN A 13 -7.51 18.92 -0.29
CA GLN A 13 -6.48 19.83 -0.82
C GLN A 13 -6.75 20.28 -2.26
N LYS A 14 -7.40 19.44 -3.05
CA LYS A 14 -7.78 19.76 -4.43
C LYS A 14 -9.10 20.54 -4.53
N GLY A 15 -9.83 20.76 -3.44
CA GLY A 15 -11.18 21.33 -3.50
C GLY A 15 -12.20 20.41 -4.17
N CYS A 16 -11.94 19.11 -4.26
CA CYS A 16 -12.84 18.14 -4.86
C CYS A 16 -13.97 17.80 -3.87
N LEU A 17 -15.12 18.45 -4.00
CA LEU A 17 -16.32 18.18 -3.19
C LEU A 17 -16.86 16.75 -3.35
N ASP A 18 -16.62 16.10 -4.50
CA ASP A 18 -17.10 14.75 -4.85
C ASP A 18 -16.02 13.66 -4.81
N GLY A 19 -14.94 13.87 -4.07
CA GLY A 19 -13.81 12.92 -3.98
C GLY A 19 -14.22 11.50 -3.57
N GLU A 20 -15.26 11.35 -2.74
CA GLU A 20 -15.74 10.04 -2.30
C GLU A 20 -16.35 9.20 -3.43
N LYS A 21 -16.90 9.85 -4.46
CA LYS A 21 -17.51 9.16 -5.61
C LYS A 21 -16.48 8.71 -6.64
N ARG A 22 -15.29 9.31 -6.66
CA ARG A 22 -14.26 9.00 -7.67
C ARG A 22 -13.45 7.77 -7.28
N PHE A 23 -13.07 7.00 -8.30
CA PHE A 23 -12.22 5.82 -8.15
C PHE A 23 -10.76 6.19 -7.81
N PHE A 24 -10.28 7.31 -8.32
CA PHE A 24 -8.95 7.86 -8.06
C PHE A 24 -8.93 9.38 -8.27
N THR A 25 -7.83 10.00 -7.81
CA THR A 25 -7.52 11.41 -8.08
C THR A 25 -6.04 11.55 -8.45
N SER A 26 -5.69 12.59 -9.19
CA SER A 26 -4.30 12.94 -9.46
C SER A 26 -3.94 14.25 -8.80
N MET A 27 -2.69 14.42 -8.41
CA MET A 27 -2.18 15.63 -7.79
C MET A 27 -0.74 15.89 -8.23
N ASP A 28 -0.45 17.17 -8.56
CA ASP A 28 0.92 17.63 -8.72
C ASP A 28 1.54 17.88 -7.36
N LEU A 29 2.73 17.35 -7.16
CA LEU A 29 3.48 17.45 -5.92
C LEU A 29 4.74 18.26 -6.22
N GLN A 30 4.88 19.41 -5.55
CA GLN A 30 6.06 20.25 -5.68
C GLN A 30 6.62 20.53 -4.29
N PHE A 31 7.90 20.25 -4.14
CA PHE A 31 8.62 20.52 -2.91
C PHE A 31 9.83 21.41 -3.25
N ASP A 32 9.87 22.59 -2.67
CA ASP A 32 10.97 23.51 -2.83
C ASP A 32 12.13 23.18 -1.87
N THR A 33 13.35 23.54 -2.23
CA THR A 33 14.58 23.31 -1.45
C THR A 33 14.59 23.98 -0.08
N THR A 34 13.75 24.98 0.12
CA THR A 34 13.58 25.71 1.41
C THR A 34 12.64 25.00 2.38
N PHE A 35 12.07 23.86 1.95
CA PHE A 35 11.17 23.11 2.81
C PHE A 35 11.96 22.50 3.95
N ASP A 36 11.84 23.12 5.15
CA ASP A 36 12.37 22.54 6.39
C ASP A 36 11.65 21.24 6.68
N VAL A 37 12.19 20.16 6.08
CA VAL A 37 11.67 18.81 6.23
C VAL A 37 12.08 18.31 7.61
N LYS A 38 11.48 18.87 8.66
CA LYS A 38 11.42 18.15 9.92
C LYS A 38 10.76 16.82 9.59
N MET A 39 11.52 15.75 9.68
CA MET A 39 11.12 14.36 9.44
C MET A 39 9.64 14.16 9.74
N ARG A 40 8.80 14.10 8.74
CA ARG A 40 7.38 13.85 8.91
C ARG A 40 7.12 12.44 8.50
N ASN A 41 7.01 11.61 9.50
CA ASN A 41 6.50 10.26 9.32
C ASN A 41 5.01 10.35 9.02
N PHE A 42 4.60 9.85 7.86
CA PHE A 42 3.20 9.67 7.55
C PHE A 42 2.94 8.21 7.17
N SER A 43 1.82 7.71 7.63
CA SER A 43 1.32 6.41 7.23
C SER A 43 0.31 6.58 6.11
N SER A 44 0.36 5.73 5.10
CA SER A 44 -0.61 5.74 4.01
C SER A 44 -1.74 4.77 4.30
N SER A 45 -3.00 5.20 4.13
CA SER A 45 -4.17 4.32 4.13
C SER A 45 -4.64 3.95 2.72
N LEU A 46 -3.97 4.44 1.69
CA LEU A 46 -4.36 4.30 0.29
C LEU A 46 -3.26 3.64 -0.54
N PHE A 47 -3.64 3.24 -1.76
CA PHE A 47 -2.70 2.88 -2.80
C PHE A 47 -2.46 4.09 -3.69
N ALA A 48 -1.19 4.36 -4.01
CA ALA A 48 -0.82 5.46 -4.90
C ALA A 48 0.41 5.14 -5.73
N ILE A 49 0.55 5.85 -6.83
CA ILE A 49 1.73 5.88 -7.69
C ILE A 49 2.18 7.32 -7.76
N VAL A 50 3.39 7.59 -7.30
CA VAL A 50 4.01 8.93 -7.37
C VAL A 50 5.22 8.84 -8.28
N PHE A 51 5.18 9.48 -9.44
CA PHE A 51 6.29 9.47 -10.36
C PHE A 51 7.01 10.82 -10.38
N CYS A 52 8.33 10.76 -10.38
CA CYS A 52 9.19 11.94 -10.40
C CYS A 52 9.32 12.50 -11.81
N GLU A 53 9.07 13.80 -11.97
CA GLU A 53 9.27 14.51 -13.25
C GLU A 53 10.62 15.26 -13.26
N LYS A 54 11.00 15.86 -12.12
CA LYS A 54 12.25 16.62 -11.98
C LYS A 54 12.76 16.55 -10.55
N GLY A 55 14.06 16.79 -10.41
CA GLY A 55 14.73 16.85 -9.11
C GLY A 55 14.90 15.49 -8.47
N THR A 56 15.13 15.48 -7.17
CA THR A 56 15.44 14.27 -6.42
C THR A 56 14.83 14.35 -5.03
N MET A 57 14.29 13.23 -4.53
CA MET A 57 13.79 13.09 -3.17
C MET A 57 14.43 11.89 -2.50
N ARG A 58 15.09 12.09 -1.36
CA ARG A 58 15.49 11.01 -0.46
C ARG A 58 14.37 10.78 0.55
N LEU A 59 13.95 9.54 0.68
CA LEU A 59 12.87 9.14 1.58
C LEU A 59 13.22 7.82 2.26
N SER A 60 12.67 7.63 3.45
CA SER A 60 12.68 6.33 4.12
C SER A 60 11.30 5.70 3.97
N VAL A 61 11.26 4.44 3.55
CA VAL A 61 10.06 3.64 3.47
C VAL A 61 10.23 2.42 4.35
N ASP A 62 9.35 2.26 5.33
CA ASP A 62 9.41 1.17 6.30
C ASP A 62 10.83 1.00 6.88
N PHE A 63 11.47 2.15 7.22
CA PHE A 63 12.83 2.28 7.79
C PHE A 63 13.99 1.97 6.84
N LYS A 64 13.73 1.81 5.52
CA LYS A 64 14.79 1.68 4.50
C LYS A 64 14.86 2.94 3.66
N GLU A 65 16.07 3.41 3.38
CA GLU A 65 16.28 4.61 2.56
C GLU A 65 16.19 4.29 1.07
N PHE A 66 15.53 5.18 0.35
CA PHE A 66 15.38 5.14 -1.10
C PHE A 66 15.56 6.54 -1.67
N THR A 67 15.89 6.58 -2.98
CA THR A 67 15.98 7.83 -3.74
C THR A 67 15.00 7.76 -4.90
N LEU A 68 14.08 8.74 -4.94
CA LEU A 68 13.15 8.94 -6.05
C LEU A 68 13.69 10.06 -6.94
N GLU A 69 13.96 9.75 -8.19
CA GLU A 69 14.55 10.63 -9.21
C GLU A 69 13.79 10.49 -10.54
N PRO A 70 14.04 11.32 -11.56
CA PRO A 70 13.35 11.23 -12.84
C PRO A 70 13.36 9.80 -13.41
N ASP A 71 12.32 9.48 -14.16
CA ASP A 71 12.04 8.15 -14.73
C ASP A 71 11.84 7.02 -13.70
N LYS A 72 11.57 7.40 -12.44
CA LYS A 72 11.19 6.45 -11.39
C LYS A 72 9.84 6.80 -10.77
N ALA A 73 9.15 5.78 -10.32
CA ALA A 73 7.91 5.91 -9.57
C ALA A 73 8.03 5.24 -8.18
N LEU A 74 7.48 5.90 -7.18
CA LEU A 74 7.24 5.32 -5.86
C LEU A 74 5.84 4.70 -5.84
N ILE A 75 5.77 3.41 -5.55
CA ILE A 75 4.51 2.72 -5.33
C ILE A 75 4.18 2.78 -3.84
N ILE A 76 3.15 3.50 -3.51
CA ILE A 76 2.63 3.60 -2.13
C ILE A 76 1.53 2.55 -1.96
N ARG A 77 1.65 1.76 -0.92
CA ARG A 77 0.64 0.77 -0.51
C ARG A 77 0.02 1.16 0.82
N PRO A 78 -1.18 0.67 1.15
CA PRO A 78 -1.75 0.87 2.48
C PRO A 78 -0.79 0.40 3.58
N ASN A 79 -0.78 1.16 4.67
CA ASN A 79 0.02 0.90 5.88
C ASN A 79 1.55 1.03 5.69
N MET A 80 1.97 1.66 4.60
CA MET A 80 3.37 2.01 4.39
C MET A 80 3.72 3.25 5.22
N THR A 81 4.82 3.19 5.94
CA THR A 81 5.36 4.36 6.65
C THR A 81 6.37 5.04 5.76
N ILE A 82 6.15 6.31 5.47
CA ILE A 82 7.01 7.11 4.60
C ILE A 82 7.53 8.31 5.39
N SER A 83 8.83 8.54 5.31
CA SER A 83 9.49 9.72 5.88
C SER A 83 10.31 10.39 4.80
N ILE A 84 10.04 11.65 4.53
CA ILE A 84 10.86 12.44 3.60
C ILE A 84 12.10 12.91 4.36
N VAL A 85 13.27 12.49 3.91
CA VAL A 85 14.56 12.85 4.51
C VAL A 85 15.07 14.16 3.93
N ASN A 86 15.05 14.30 2.60
CA ASN A 86 15.47 15.49 1.89
C ASN A 86 14.89 15.57 0.48
N CYS A 87 14.83 16.76 -0.09
CA CYS A 87 14.41 16.96 -1.49
C CYS A 87 15.15 18.15 -2.10
N TRP A 88 15.40 18.05 -3.42
CA TRP A 88 16.09 19.09 -4.21
C TRP A 88 15.33 19.29 -5.52
N GLY A 89 14.65 20.46 -5.63
CA GLY A 89 13.89 20.84 -6.82
C GLY A 89 12.88 19.76 -7.27
N PHE A 90 12.28 19.06 -6.31
CA PHE A 90 11.47 17.90 -6.58
C PHE A 90 10.09 18.28 -7.11
N MET A 91 9.78 17.76 -8.29
CA MET A 91 8.46 17.84 -8.92
C MET A 91 8.01 16.44 -9.30
N ALA A 92 6.82 16.08 -8.89
CA ALA A 92 6.24 14.76 -9.15
C ALA A 92 4.74 14.86 -9.38
N ARG A 93 4.17 13.83 -9.99
CA ARG A 93 2.72 13.64 -10.07
C ARG A 93 2.32 12.37 -9.35
N GLY A 94 1.21 12.45 -8.63
CA GLY A 94 0.64 11.33 -7.92
C GLY A 94 -0.72 10.93 -8.48
N VAL A 95 -0.94 9.62 -8.63
CA VAL A 95 -2.25 9.03 -8.85
C VAL A 95 -2.63 8.27 -7.58
N PHE A 96 -3.72 8.68 -6.96
CA PHE A 96 -4.16 8.19 -5.65
C PHE A 96 -5.49 7.45 -5.81
N PHE A 97 -5.56 6.23 -5.33
CA PHE A 97 -6.72 5.34 -5.48
C PHE A 97 -7.61 5.38 -4.25
N ASN A 98 -8.91 5.43 -4.49
CA ASN A 98 -9.89 5.37 -3.42
C ASN A 98 -9.98 3.95 -2.84
N PRO A 99 -9.62 3.73 -1.56
CA PRO A 99 -9.64 2.39 -0.98
C PRO A 99 -11.06 1.81 -0.86
N ALA A 100 -12.10 2.66 -0.78
CA ALA A 100 -13.49 2.21 -0.74
C ALA A 100 -13.96 1.60 -2.07
N LYS A 101 -13.30 1.94 -3.18
CA LYS A 101 -13.60 1.46 -4.53
C LYS A 101 -12.72 0.30 -5.00
N LYS A 102 -11.90 -0.27 -4.11
CA LYS A 102 -10.95 -1.34 -4.44
C LYS A 102 -11.60 -2.55 -5.12
N CYS A 103 -12.83 -2.90 -4.74
CA CYS A 103 -13.54 -4.05 -5.33
C CYS A 103 -13.92 -3.86 -6.80
N GLU A 104 -13.87 -2.64 -7.31
CA GLU A 104 -14.17 -2.34 -8.71
C GLU A 104 -12.98 -2.63 -9.65
N LEU A 105 -11.77 -2.82 -9.08
CA LEU A 105 -10.60 -3.34 -9.79
C LEU A 105 -10.72 -4.86 -9.87
N ASN A 106 -11.22 -5.38 -10.97
CA ASN A 106 -11.31 -6.82 -11.21
C ASN A 106 -9.94 -7.42 -11.59
N ILE A 107 -8.91 -7.15 -10.78
CA ILE A 107 -7.56 -7.70 -10.96
C ILE A 107 -7.48 -9.01 -10.21
N SER A 108 -7.05 -10.06 -10.92
CA SER A 108 -6.81 -11.36 -10.29
C SER A 108 -5.89 -11.23 -9.08
N SER A 109 -6.31 -11.80 -7.95
CA SER A 109 -5.57 -11.81 -6.69
C SER A 109 -4.13 -12.34 -6.87
N ARG A 110 -3.90 -13.26 -7.80
CA ARG A 110 -2.58 -13.80 -8.14
C ARG A 110 -1.63 -12.71 -8.68
N TYR A 111 -2.11 -11.83 -9.58
CA TYR A 111 -1.29 -10.73 -10.11
C TYR A 111 -1.03 -9.67 -9.04
N MET A 112 -2.05 -9.37 -8.23
CA MET A 112 -1.91 -8.44 -7.12
C MET A 112 -0.89 -8.93 -6.09
N ALA A 113 -0.89 -10.22 -5.75
CA ALA A 113 0.09 -10.77 -4.82
C ALA A 113 1.53 -10.63 -5.33
N ARG A 114 1.77 -11.00 -6.59
CA ARG A 114 3.10 -10.87 -7.19
C ARG A 114 3.58 -9.43 -7.20
N PHE A 115 2.70 -8.52 -7.60
CA PHE A 115 2.99 -7.10 -7.55
C PHE A 115 3.30 -6.63 -6.13
N TYR A 116 2.46 -7.01 -5.17
CA TYR A 116 2.64 -6.66 -3.76
C TYR A 116 4.00 -7.16 -3.22
N LEU A 117 4.34 -8.42 -3.52
CA LEU A 117 5.63 -9.01 -3.12
C LEU A 117 6.83 -8.26 -3.72
N SER A 118 6.74 -7.87 -4.98
CA SER A 118 7.80 -7.13 -5.64
C SER A 118 7.98 -5.74 -5.03
N VAL A 119 6.89 -5.06 -4.69
CA VAL A 119 6.89 -3.70 -4.11
C VAL A 119 7.27 -3.68 -2.63
N ILE A 120 7.04 -4.76 -1.87
CA ILE A 120 7.47 -4.85 -0.45
C ILE A 120 8.98 -4.68 -0.33
N HIS A 121 9.74 -5.26 -1.23
CA HIS A 121 11.21 -5.23 -1.17
C HIS A 121 11.81 -3.97 -1.78
N ASN A 122 11.20 -3.47 -2.85
CA ASN A 122 11.61 -2.24 -3.51
C ASN A 122 10.39 -1.47 -4.00
N PRO A 123 9.97 -0.40 -3.29
CA PRO A 123 8.83 0.41 -3.68
C PRO A 123 9.15 1.38 -4.82
N ILE A 124 10.42 1.49 -5.23
CA ILE A 124 10.85 2.35 -6.34
C ILE A 124 10.94 1.50 -7.61
N VAL A 125 10.22 1.91 -8.62
CA VAL A 125 10.14 1.23 -9.93
C VAL A 125 10.72 2.15 -11.00
N SER A 126 11.65 1.63 -11.79
CA SER A 126 12.14 2.32 -13.00
C SER A 126 11.09 2.20 -14.09
N LEU A 127 10.82 3.33 -14.76
CA LEU A 127 9.82 3.45 -15.81
C LEU A 127 10.52 3.53 -17.17
N SER A 128 9.94 2.91 -18.17
CA SER A 128 10.31 3.15 -19.55
C SER A 128 9.77 4.50 -20.03
N GLU A 129 10.33 5.04 -21.11
CA GLU A 129 9.87 6.29 -21.73
C GLU A 129 8.36 6.23 -22.09
N ALA A 130 7.90 5.07 -22.57
CA ALA A 130 6.48 4.85 -22.87
C ALA A 130 5.60 4.92 -21.61
N GLU A 131 6.04 4.37 -20.49
CA GLU A 131 5.30 4.41 -19.20
C GLU A 131 5.30 5.82 -18.61
N CYS A 132 6.42 6.55 -18.70
CA CYS A 132 6.48 7.97 -18.34
C CYS A 132 5.48 8.80 -19.15
N THR A 133 5.41 8.56 -20.46
CA THR A 133 4.48 9.24 -21.35
C THR A 133 3.02 8.90 -21.01
N GLN A 134 2.70 7.64 -20.75
CA GLN A 134 1.37 7.20 -20.33
C GLN A 134 0.96 7.86 -19.01
N LEU A 135 1.83 7.87 -18.01
CA LEU A 135 1.59 8.52 -16.72
C LEU A 135 1.31 10.02 -16.87
N LYS A 136 2.12 10.71 -17.65
CA LYS A 136 1.92 12.14 -17.94
C LYS A 136 0.58 12.41 -18.62
N LEU A 137 0.23 11.64 -19.65
CA LEU A 137 -1.04 11.78 -20.36
C LEU A 137 -2.24 11.53 -19.43
N ILE A 138 -2.24 10.43 -18.72
CA ILE A 138 -3.33 10.09 -17.81
C ILE A 138 -3.48 11.16 -16.74
N THR A 139 -2.41 11.56 -16.08
CA THR A 139 -2.46 12.57 -15.02
C THR A 139 -2.86 13.95 -15.51
N SER A 140 -2.57 14.33 -16.77
CA SER A 140 -3.01 15.60 -17.36
C SER A 140 -4.50 15.58 -17.75
N LEU A 141 -5.02 14.44 -18.16
CA LEU A 141 -6.45 14.29 -18.53
C LEU A 141 -7.38 14.19 -17.31
N LEU A 142 -6.93 13.56 -16.22
CA LEU A 142 -7.77 13.33 -15.05
C LEU A 142 -8.43 14.58 -14.45
N PRO A 143 -7.74 15.73 -14.32
CA PRO A 143 -8.36 16.94 -13.81
C PRO A 143 -9.40 17.55 -14.74
N THR A 144 -9.34 17.27 -16.04
CA THR A 144 -10.23 17.87 -17.06
C THR A 144 -11.55 17.10 -17.20
N LEU A 145 -11.61 15.87 -16.66
CA LEU A 145 -12.78 15.02 -16.75
C LEU A 145 -13.72 15.30 -15.59
N SER A 146 -14.89 15.89 -15.87
CA SER A 146 -15.92 16.08 -14.87
C SER A 146 -16.71 14.78 -14.64
N PRO A 147 -16.93 14.37 -13.38
CA PRO A 147 -17.69 13.15 -13.08
C PRO A 147 -19.16 13.24 -13.44
N GLU A 148 -19.68 14.46 -13.65
CA GLU A 148 -21.11 14.73 -13.85
C GLU A 148 -21.60 14.45 -15.26
N GLU A 149 -20.68 14.29 -16.24
CA GLU A 149 -21.08 14.32 -17.65
C GLU A 149 -21.45 12.97 -18.25
N SER A 150 -20.96 11.84 -17.75
CA SER A 150 -21.35 10.52 -18.29
C SER A 150 -20.77 9.34 -17.53
N SER A 151 -21.57 8.30 -17.32
CA SER A 151 -21.08 7.00 -16.80
C SER A 151 -20.02 6.33 -17.70
N PHE A 152 -19.99 6.68 -19.00
CA PHE A 152 -19.01 6.19 -19.95
C PHE A 152 -17.62 6.83 -19.76
N ILE A 153 -17.56 8.11 -19.34
CA ILE A 153 -16.29 8.79 -19.04
C ILE A 153 -15.62 8.12 -17.84
N ASP A 154 -16.36 7.90 -16.76
CA ASP A 154 -15.84 7.22 -15.57
C ASP A 154 -15.34 5.80 -15.92
N LEU A 155 -16.08 5.07 -16.75
CA LEU A 155 -15.71 3.74 -17.21
C LEU A 155 -14.42 3.77 -18.06
N SER A 156 -14.32 4.69 -19.01
CA SER A 156 -13.13 4.86 -19.86
C SER A 156 -11.89 5.17 -19.05
N VAL A 157 -12.02 6.09 -18.10
CA VAL A 157 -10.95 6.49 -17.21
C VAL A 157 -10.49 5.32 -16.33
N ARG A 158 -11.39 4.51 -15.81
CA ARG A 158 -11.05 3.27 -15.08
C ARG A 158 -10.22 2.32 -15.95
N HIS A 159 -10.59 2.13 -17.22
CA HIS A 159 -9.83 1.26 -18.12
C HIS A 159 -8.45 1.81 -18.44
N TRP A 160 -8.29 3.13 -18.61
CA TRP A 160 -6.97 3.73 -18.80
C TRP A 160 -6.06 3.55 -17.59
N VAL A 161 -6.60 3.75 -16.39
CA VAL A 161 -5.85 3.51 -15.16
C VAL A 161 -5.52 2.04 -14.98
N MET A 162 -6.42 1.14 -15.34
CA MET A 162 -6.16 -0.30 -15.35
C MET A 162 -5.04 -0.67 -16.33
N ALA A 163 -5.06 -0.11 -17.54
CA ALA A 163 -3.99 -0.32 -18.52
C ALA A 163 -2.63 0.17 -17.98
N LEU A 164 -2.61 1.34 -17.34
CA LEU A 164 -1.43 1.85 -16.66
C LEU A 164 -0.95 0.91 -15.55
N MET A 165 -1.85 0.42 -14.70
CA MET A 165 -1.51 -0.53 -13.64
C MET A 165 -0.89 -1.81 -14.20
N PHE A 166 -1.44 -2.36 -15.30
CA PHE A 166 -0.86 -3.54 -15.95
C PHE A 166 0.51 -3.25 -16.56
N SER A 167 0.69 -2.07 -17.15
CA SER A 167 2.00 -1.63 -17.67
C SER A 167 3.04 -1.57 -16.55
N LEU A 168 2.71 -0.92 -15.43
CA LEU A 168 3.56 -0.87 -14.25
C LEU A 168 3.81 -2.25 -13.64
N PHE A 169 2.80 -3.11 -13.59
CA PHE A 169 2.97 -4.50 -13.13
C PHE A 169 3.98 -5.25 -14.01
N ASN A 170 3.91 -5.04 -15.32
CA ASN A 170 4.84 -5.64 -16.25
C ASN A 170 6.27 -5.12 -16.03
N SER A 171 6.45 -3.81 -15.80
CA SER A 171 7.76 -3.24 -15.47
C SER A 171 8.31 -3.73 -14.15
N VAL A 172 7.48 -3.77 -13.11
CA VAL A 172 7.88 -4.34 -11.81
C VAL A 172 8.28 -5.80 -11.96
N LEU A 173 7.52 -6.58 -12.73
CA LEU A 173 7.81 -7.97 -12.99
C LEU A 173 9.06 -8.15 -13.85
N LYS A 174 9.30 -7.33 -14.88
CA LYS A 174 10.50 -7.37 -15.69
C LYS A 174 11.76 -7.01 -14.88
N ASN A 175 11.72 -5.92 -14.15
CA ASN A 175 12.83 -5.46 -13.30
C ASN A 175 13.08 -6.39 -12.11
N GLY A 176 12.04 -7.09 -11.64
CA GLY A 176 12.16 -8.23 -10.74
C GLY A 176 12.59 -9.52 -11.43
N HIS A 177 12.25 -9.67 -12.70
CA HIS A 177 12.46 -10.89 -13.49
C HIS A 177 13.91 -11.16 -13.85
N GLU A 178 14.77 -10.19 -13.97
CA GLU A 178 16.20 -10.48 -14.12
C GLU A 178 16.77 -11.21 -12.90
N ARG A 179 16.19 -11.00 -11.73
CA ARG A 179 16.43 -11.82 -10.54
C ARG A 179 15.56 -13.09 -10.45
N PHE A 180 14.37 -13.08 -11.09
CA PHE A 180 13.37 -14.16 -11.03
C PHE A 180 13.50 -15.18 -12.15
N LEU A 181 14.04 -14.84 -13.34
CA LEU A 181 14.24 -15.77 -14.44
C LEU A 181 15.56 -16.53 -14.34
N ALA A 182 16.51 -16.02 -13.58
CA ALA A 182 17.79 -16.71 -13.35
C ALA A 182 17.70 -17.85 -12.33
N SER A 183 16.62 -17.99 -11.59
CA SER A 183 16.37 -19.10 -10.69
C SER A 183 14.98 -19.67 -10.90
N SER A 184 14.87 -20.97 -11.13
CA SER A 184 13.62 -21.71 -10.95
C SER A 184 13.00 -21.27 -9.62
N ARG A 185 11.71 -20.84 -9.62
CA ARG A 185 10.99 -20.45 -8.40
C ARG A 185 11.26 -21.45 -7.30
N SER A 186 11.78 -20.96 -6.18
CA SER A 186 11.94 -21.83 -5.04
C SER A 186 10.56 -22.25 -4.53
N ARG A 187 10.43 -23.48 -4.05
CA ARG A 187 9.18 -23.93 -3.42
C ARG A 187 8.78 -23.03 -2.25
N ALA A 188 9.75 -22.49 -1.52
CA ALA A 188 9.53 -21.55 -0.41
C ALA A 188 8.85 -20.24 -0.89
N GLU A 189 9.28 -19.71 -2.03
CA GLU A 189 8.67 -18.53 -2.65
C GLU A 189 7.22 -18.76 -3.04
N TYR A 190 6.92 -19.88 -3.69
CA TYR A 190 5.54 -20.23 -4.03
C TYR A 190 4.66 -20.36 -2.79
N ILE A 191 5.16 -21.04 -1.75
CA ILE A 191 4.44 -21.18 -0.47
C ILE A 191 4.19 -19.82 0.17
N PHE A 192 5.18 -18.93 0.15
CA PHE A 192 5.05 -17.57 0.68
C PHE A 192 4.00 -16.76 -0.10
N GLU A 193 4.00 -16.82 -1.42
CA GLU A 193 2.99 -16.18 -2.28
C GLU A 193 1.57 -16.64 -1.91
N GLN A 194 1.35 -17.95 -1.80
CA GLN A 194 0.04 -18.51 -1.43
C GLN A 194 -0.36 -18.10 -0.01
N PHE A 195 0.57 -18.14 0.92
CA PHE A 195 0.33 -17.71 2.31
C PHE A 195 -0.07 -16.23 2.40
N ILE A 196 0.65 -15.32 1.73
CA ILE A 196 0.35 -13.89 1.77
C ILE A 196 -1.03 -13.58 1.16
N LEU A 197 -1.40 -14.27 0.06
CA LEU A 197 -2.73 -14.17 -0.53
C LEU A 197 -3.82 -14.57 0.46
N LEU A 198 -3.68 -15.74 1.04
CA LEU A 198 -4.62 -16.28 2.01
C LEU A 198 -4.66 -15.42 3.28
N CYS A 199 -3.51 -14.98 3.75
CA CYS A 199 -3.41 -14.12 4.92
C CYS A 199 -4.11 -12.77 4.68
N ASN A 200 -3.90 -12.13 3.53
CA ASN A 200 -4.57 -10.87 3.19
C ASN A 200 -6.10 -11.00 3.14
N ASP A 201 -6.62 -12.16 2.75
CA ASP A 201 -8.06 -12.43 2.73
C ASP A 201 -8.62 -12.74 4.13
N LYS A 202 -7.86 -13.46 4.96
CA LYS A 202 -8.36 -14.11 6.18
C LYS A 202 -7.78 -13.60 7.51
N PHE A 203 -6.84 -12.67 7.53
CA PHE A 203 -6.19 -12.23 8.78
C PHE A 203 -7.16 -11.63 9.82
N LYS A 204 -8.28 -11.08 9.39
CA LYS A 204 -9.32 -10.58 10.30
C LYS A 204 -10.02 -11.70 11.07
N GLU A 205 -10.21 -12.83 10.41
CA GLU A 205 -10.95 -13.97 10.92
C GLU A 205 -10.02 -14.98 11.59
N GLN A 206 -8.84 -15.20 11.01
CA GLN A 206 -7.92 -16.28 11.36
C GLN A 206 -6.53 -15.74 11.73
N ARG A 207 -6.00 -16.19 12.86
CA ARG A 207 -4.66 -15.82 13.34
C ARG A 207 -3.76 -17.02 13.64
N MET A 208 -4.31 -18.23 13.57
CA MET A 208 -3.58 -19.45 13.91
C MET A 208 -2.79 -19.98 12.70
N VAL A 209 -1.48 -20.10 12.83
CA VAL A 209 -0.61 -20.67 11.79
C VAL A 209 -1.09 -22.06 11.32
N LYS A 210 -1.63 -22.86 12.27
CA LYS A 210 -2.16 -24.18 11.98
C LYS A 210 -3.29 -24.12 10.94
N TRP A 211 -4.17 -23.13 11.02
CA TRP A 211 -5.26 -22.94 10.07
C TRP A 211 -4.73 -22.65 8.66
N TYR A 212 -3.80 -21.69 8.53
CA TYR A 212 -3.17 -21.36 7.24
C TYR A 212 -2.43 -22.57 6.65
N ALA A 213 -1.73 -23.32 7.48
CA ALA A 213 -1.04 -24.53 7.04
C ALA A 213 -2.02 -25.57 6.50
N SER A 214 -3.16 -25.78 7.18
CA SER A 214 -4.22 -26.68 6.74
C SER A 214 -4.79 -26.28 5.38
N GLU A 215 -5.13 -24.99 5.21
CA GLU A 215 -5.66 -24.47 3.93
C GLU A 215 -4.68 -24.63 2.76
N LEU A 216 -3.38 -24.54 3.05
CA LEU A 216 -2.32 -24.70 2.05
C LEU A 216 -1.85 -26.16 1.90
N CYS A 217 -2.53 -27.13 2.54
CA CYS A 217 -2.15 -28.53 2.55
C CYS A 217 -0.70 -28.78 3.00
N LEU A 218 -0.24 -28.04 4.00
CA LEU A 218 1.10 -28.10 4.57
C LEU A 218 1.06 -28.39 6.09
N THR A 219 2.18 -28.87 6.61
CA THR A 219 2.37 -28.89 8.08
C THR A 219 2.71 -27.49 8.57
N PRO A 220 2.33 -27.10 9.81
CA PRO A 220 2.70 -25.81 10.39
C PRO A 220 4.21 -25.55 10.39
N LYS A 221 5.01 -26.59 10.62
CA LYS A 221 6.47 -26.53 10.59
C LYS A 221 6.98 -26.19 9.18
N HIS A 222 6.48 -26.87 8.15
CA HIS A 222 6.87 -26.64 6.77
C HIS A 222 6.49 -25.23 6.32
N LEU A 223 5.25 -24.80 6.58
CA LEU A 223 4.82 -23.43 6.30
C LEU A 223 5.76 -22.41 6.96
N SER A 224 5.97 -22.53 8.28
CA SER A 224 6.80 -21.57 9.03
C SER A 224 8.25 -21.52 8.54
N THR A 225 8.84 -22.68 8.23
CA THR A 225 10.20 -22.74 7.69
C THR A 225 10.29 -22.08 6.32
N SER A 226 9.35 -22.37 5.41
CA SER A 226 9.33 -21.80 4.06
C SER A 226 9.13 -20.28 4.09
N ILE A 227 8.21 -19.78 4.93
CA ILE A 227 7.95 -18.35 5.11
C ILE A 227 9.22 -17.65 5.62
N GLN A 228 9.86 -18.21 6.65
CA GLN A 228 11.04 -17.60 7.26
C GLN A 228 12.26 -17.63 6.33
N GLN A 229 12.47 -18.72 5.61
CA GLN A 229 13.54 -18.82 4.62
C GLN A 229 13.42 -17.79 3.51
N PHE A 230 12.19 -17.55 3.03
CA PHE A 230 11.97 -16.62 1.93
C PHE A 230 11.90 -15.16 2.38
N SER A 231 11.16 -14.86 3.45
CA SER A 231 10.84 -13.49 3.86
C SER A 231 11.71 -12.93 4.99
N GLY A 232 12.47 -13.79 5.68
CA GLY A 232 13.21 -13.42 6.89
C GLY A 232 12.34 -13.22 8.14
N LYS A 233 11.00 -13.26 8.00
CA LYS A 233 10.02 -13.10 9.10
C LYS A 233 9.31 -14.41 9.37
N THR A 234 8.89 -14.62 10.61
CA THR A 234 8.04 -15.78 10.95
C THR A 234 6.61 -15.60 10.42
N THR A 235 5.88 -16.71 10.28
CA THR A 235 4.47 -16.70 9.88
C THR A 235 3.62 -15.86 10.83
N ASN A 236 3.84 -15.98 12.14
CA ASN A 236 3.13 -15.17 13.15
C ASN A 236 3.40 -13.68 12.96
N GLN A 237 4.67 -13.28 12.73
CA GLN A 237 5.01 -11.87 12.48
C GLN A 237 4.25 -11.29 11.30
N TRP A 238 4.06 -12.04 10.22
CA TRP A 238 3.26 -11.59 9.07
C TRP A 238 1.78 -11.41 9.43
N ILE A 239 1.19 -12.36 10.13
CA ILE A 239 -0.21 -12.31 10.56
C ILE A 239 -0.43 -11.14 11.53
N ASP A 240 0.48 -10.99 12.51
CA ASP A 240 0.43 -9.91 13.49
C ASP A 240 0.60 -8.54 12.83
N GLU A 241 1.53 -8.39 11.89
CA GLU A 241 1.75 -7.15 11.15
C GLU A 241 0.48 -6.72 10.39
N MET A 242 -0.16 -7.62 9.64
CA MET A 242 -1.40 -7.33 8.92
C MET A 242 -2.54 -6.98 9.88
N THR A 243 -2.66 -7.72 10.97
CA THR A 243 -3.68 -7.48 12.01
C THR A 243 -3.48 -6.12 12.67
N LEU A 244 -2.25 -5.81 13.12
CA LEU A 244 -1.92 -4.56 13.79
C LEU A 244 -2.10 -3.35 12.87
N GLN A 245 -1.76 -3.49 11.59
CA GLN A 245 -1.98 -2.44 10.61
C GLN A 245 -3.45 -2.08 10.50
N GLU A 246 -4.33 -3.08 10.41
CA GLU A 246 -5.78 -2.86 10.36
C GLU A 246 -6.30 -2.30 11.68
N VAL A 247 -5.81 -2.78 12.84
CA VAL A 247 -6.14 -2.21 14.15
C VAL A 247 -5.77 -0.72 14.20
N CYS A 248 -4.53 -0.38 13.85
CA CYS A 248 -4.06 1.01 13.84
C CYS A 248 -4.90 1.89 12.90
N ARG A 249 -5.25 1.36 11.72
CA ARG A 249 -6.12 2.03 10.78
C ARG A 249 -7.49 2.31 11.38
N GLN A 250 -8.14 1.31 11.98
CA GLN A 250 -9.46 1.51 12.58
C GLN A 250 -9.42 2.45 13.79
N LEU A 251 -8.39 2.36 14.63
CA LEU A 251 -8.22 3.27 15.77
C LEU A 251 -8.05 4.73 15.34
N LYS A 252 -7.31 4.99 14.25
CA LYS A 252 -7.03 6.34 13.77
C LYS A 252 -8.13 6.94 12.92
N PHE A 253 -8.76 6.15 12.07
CA PHE A 253 -9.60 6.64 10.98
C PHE A 253 -11.09 6.31 11.13
N THR A 254 -11.50 5.65 12.21
CA THR A 254 -12.91 5.38 12.48
C THR A 254 -13.29 5.85 13.89
N ASN A 255 -14.60 6.09 14.09
CA ASN A 255 -15.17 6.39 15.40
C ASN A 255 -15.65 5.12 16.11
N ARG A 256 -15.33 3.92 15.59
CA ARG A 256 -15.70 2.65 16.23
C ARG A 256 -15.11 2.57 17.64
N SER A 257 -15.85 2.05 18.58
CA SER A 257 -15.37 1.76 19.92
C SER A 257 -14.25 0.71 19.89
N ILE A 258 -13.42 0.68 20.92
CA ILE A 258 -12.35 -0.32 21.05
C ILE A 258 -12.93 -1.74 21.05
N GLN A 259 -14.13 -1.90 21.62
CA GLN A 259 -14.87 -3.15 21.67
C GLN A 259 -15.32 -3.58 20.26
N GLU A 260 -15.90 -2.68 19.48
CA GLU A 260 -16.31 -2.96 18.08
C GLU A 260 -15.12 -3.36 17.21
N ILE A 261 -13.97 -2.69 17.37
CA ILE A 261 -12.74 -3.06 16.65
C ILE A 261 -12.27 -4.47 17.05
N ALA A 262 -12.32 -4.80 18.34
CA ALA A 262 -11.96 -6.13 18.80
C ALA A 262 -12.87 -7.21 18.18
N TYR A 263 -14.18 -6.96 18.11
CA TYR A 263 -15.15 -7.86 17.47
C TYR A 263 -14.94 -7.99 15.95
N ASP A 264 -14.79 -6.86 15.25
CA ASP A 264 -14.57 -6.82 13.79
C ASP A 264 -13.34 -7.64 13.38
N LEU A 265 -12.34 -7.67 14.25
CA LEU A 265 -11.10 -8.40 14.03
C LEU A 265 -11.08 -9.77 14.74
N ASN A 266 -12.25 -10.27 15.13
CA ASN A 266 -12.40 -11.60 15.73
C ASN A 266 -11.48 -11.87 16.93
N PHE A 267 -11.29 -10.88 17.81
CA PHE A 267 -10.65 -11.11 19.12
C PHE A 267 -11.63 -11.69 20.11
N PRO A 268 -11.21 -12.59 21.01
CA PRO A 268 -12.10 -13.22 21.99
C PRO A 268 -12.84 -12.22 22.86
N ASN A 269 -12.20 -11.14 23.24
CA ASN A 269 -12.76 -10.03 24.01
C ASN A 269 -11.86 -8.80 23.95
N GLN A 270 -12.37 -7.66 24.41
CA GLN A 270 -11.64 -6.38 24.44
C GLN A 270 -10.39 -6.43 25.32
N SER A 271 -10.39 -7.19 26.42
CA SER A 271 -9.24 -7.29 27.32
C SER A 271 -8.07 -8.01 26.66
N PHE A 272 -8.35 -9.10 25.94
CA PHE A 272 -7.35 -9.82 25.16
C PHE A 272 -6.79 -8.93 24.04
N PHE A 273 -7.67 -8.26 23.31
CA PHE A 273 -7.29 -7.28 22.28
C PHE A 273 -6.37 -6.18 22.84
N GLY A 274 -6.73 -5.60 24.00
CA GLY A 274 -5.93 -4.55 24.63
C GLY A 274 -4.53 -5.03 25.02
N LYS A 275 -4.41 -6.25 25.58
CA LYS A 275 -3.12 -6.87 25.91
C LYS A 275 -2.28 -7.15 24.65
N TYR A 276 -2.90 -7.73 23.64
CA TYR A 276 -2.26 -8.00 22.35
C TYR A 276 -1.71 -6.72 21.72
N PHE A 277 -2.54 -5.70 21.60
CA PHE A 277 -2.13 -4.41 21.02
C PHE A 277 -1.00 -3.74 21.82
N LYS A 278 -1.13 -3.70 23.17
CA LYS A 278 -0.10 -3.12 24.03
C LYS A 278 1.23 -3.87 23.93
N HIS A 279 1.19 -5.20 23.80
CA HIS A 279 2.39 -6.01 23.63
C HIS A 279 3.17 -5.64 22.37
N HIS A 280 2.47 -5.42 21.26
CA HIS A 280 3.13 -5.14 19.96
C HIS A 280 3.45 -3.65 19.73
N ILE A 281 2.62 -2.74 20.25
CA ILE A 281 2.71 -1.28 19.97
C ILE A 281 3.32 -0.51 21.15
N GLY A 282 3.36 -1.11 22.34
CA GLY A 282 3.91 -0.49 23.53
C GLY A 282 2.91 0.34 24.36
N CYS A 283 1.77 0.74 23.79
CA CYS A 283 0.73 1.51 24.48
C CYS A 283 -0.66 0.89 24.31
N SER A 284 -1.63 1.31 25.14
CA SER A 284 -3.01 0.81 25.01
C SER A 284 -3.71 1.37 23.78
N PRO A 285 -4.74 0.67 23.22
CA PRO A 285 -5.52 1.18 22.09
C PRO A 285 -6.14 2.56 22.33
N GLY A 286 -6.57 2.84 23.57
CA GLY A 286 -7.13 4.14 23.96
C GLY A 286 -6.10 5.26 23.90
N VAL A 287 -4.91 5.03 24.47
CA VAL A 287 -3.80 5.98 24.42
C VAL A 287 -3.35 6.21 22.96
N TYR A 288 -3.24 5.13 22.16
CA TYR A 288 -2.88 5.21 20.76
C TYR A 288 -3.86 6.07 19.95
N ARG A 289 -5.17 5.96 20.25
CA ARG A 289 -6.21 6.78 19.62
C ARG A 289 -6.13 8.25 19.99
N GLN A 290 -5.80 8.56 21.25
CA GLN A 290 -5.70 9.95 21.74
C GLN A 290 -4.45 10.68 21.21
N ASN A 291 -3.40 9.95 20.91
CA ASN A 291 -2.16 10.50 20.32
C ASN A 291 -2.29 10.72 18.79
N LYS A 292 -3.44 11.25 18.38
CA LYS A 292 -3.73 11.64 16.99
C LYS A 292 -2.90 12.84 16.55
#